data_0fc633b4fc3845eca03dc2ea3a6cc8ce
#
_entry.id   0fc633b4fc3845eca03dc2ea3a6cc8ce
#
_cell.length_a   1.000
_cell.length_b   1.000
_cell.length_c   1.000
_cell.angle_alpha   90.00
_cell.angle_beta   90.00
_cell.angle_gamma   90.00
#
_symmetry.space_group_name_H-M   'P 1'
#
loop_
_entity.id
_entity.type
_entity.pdbx_description
1 polymer ?
#
loop_
_entity_poly.entity_id
_entity_poly.type
_entity_poly.pdbx_seq_one_letter_code
_entity_poly.pdbx_strand_id
1 'polypeptide(L)'
;MKGDIKMKRAVIIVLDSVGIGELPDAYKFGDEGSNTLVNIKKSVPSLNLQNLCALGLGNIDGEDIELLGKVQKPKGCYGKMAEASIGKDTTTGHWEIAGIITKEPFPTFTETGFPAEVIGSLEAETGLSFLGNFAMSGTEIIKLLGDEHVKSGSPIVYTSADSVFQIAAHEDIIPVEKLYDICKKAR
;
A
#
# COMPACT_ATOMS: atom_id res chain seq x y z
N MET A 1 -34.81 -32.37 13.98
CA MET A 1 -34.31 -31.92 12.68
C MET A 1 -33.29 -30.80 12.93
N LYS A 2 -31.99 -31.08 12.77
CA LYS A 2 -30.97 -30.04 12.81
C LYS A 2 -31.02 -29.34 11.44
N GLY A 3 -31.56 -28.11 11.43
CA GLY A 3 -31.51 -27.28 10.22
C GLY A 3 -30.05 -26.96 9.90
N ASP A 4 -29.61 -27.26 8.69
CA ASP A 4 -28.32 -26.83 8.16
C ASP A 4 -28.22 -25.31 8.23
N ILE A 5 -27.38 -24.80 9.15
CA ILE A 5 -27.04 -23.39 9.19
C ILE A 5 -26.17 -23.14 7.97
N LYS A 6 -26.76 -22.70 6.86
CA LYS A 6 -26.03 -22.18 5.71
C LYS A 6 -25.23 -20.97 6.15
N MET A 7 -23.93 -21.15 6.39
CA MET A 7 -23.03 -20.02 6.64
C MET A 7 -23.05 -19.08 5.44
N LYS A 8 -23.46 -17.85 5.65
CA LYS A 8 -23.30 -16.79 4.65
C LYS A 8 -21.83 -16.41 4.58
N ARG A 9 -21.30 -16.30 3.39
CA ARG A 9 -19.91 -15.88 3.14
C ARG A 9 -19.93 -14.53 2.42
N ALA A 10 -19.07 -13.61 2.87
CA ALA A 10 -18.69 -12.41 2.15
C ALA A 10 -17.20 -12.51 1.79
N VAL A 11 -16.84 -12.04 0.61
CA VAL A 11 -15.45 -11.99 0.13
C VAL A 11 -15.18 -10.55 -0.29
N ILE A 12 -14.13 -9.96 0.25
CA ILE A 12 -13.61 -8.65 -0.15
C ILE A 12 -12.35 -8.91 -0.96
N ILE A 13 -12.29 -8.35 -2.16
CA ILE A 13 -11.10 -8.37 -3.02
C ILE A 13 -10.61 -6.93 -3.12
N VAL A 14 -9.47 -6.63 -2.52
CA VAL A 14 -8.80 -5.33 -2.60
C VAL A 14 -7.79 -5.40 -3.74
N LEU A 15 -7.93 -4.50 -4.70
CA LEU A 15 -6.92 -4.30 -5.74
C LEU A 15 -5.97 -3.21 -5.25
N ASP A 16 -4.77 -3.61 -4.90
CA ASP A 16 -3.75 -2.69 -4.41
C ASP A 16 -3.42 -1.60 -5.44
N SER A 17 -3.24 -0.37 -4.96
CA SER A 17 -2.90 0.81 -5.78
C SER A 17 -3.94 1.16 -6.86
N VAL A 18 -5.18 0.68 -6.76
CA VAL A 18 -6.25 0.97 -7.72
C VAL A 18 -7.24 1.96 -7.13
N GLY A 19 -7.24 3.18 -7.66
CA GLY A 19 -8.18 4.25 -7.29
C GLY A 19 -9.02 4.72 -8.48
N ILE A 20 -10.19 5.29 -8.15
CA ILE A 20 -11.13 5.90 -9.08
C ILE A 20 -11.33 7.37 -8.71
N GLY A 21 -10.57 8.25 -9.35
CA GLY A 21 -10.55 9.68 -9.04
C GLY A 21 -9.74 10.00 -7.78
N GLU A 22 -9.62 11.27 -7.49
CA GLU A 22 -8.90 11.83 -6.35
C GLU A 22 -9.84 12.19 -5.20
N LEU A 23 -9.31 12.27 -3.99
CA LEU A 23 -10.01 12.80 -2.82
C LEU A 23 -9.99 14.35 -2.82
N PRO A 24 -10.95 15.02 -2.14
CA PRO A 24 -11.02 16.48 -2.11
C PRO A 24 -9.77 17.16 -1.54
N ASP A 25 -8.97 16.45 -0.77
CA ASP A 25 -7.73 16.94 -0.14
C ASP A 25 -6.45 16.43 -0.81
N ALA A 26 -6.56 15.86 -2.02
CA ALA A 26 -5.43 15.37 -2.82
C ALA A 26 -4.30 16.39 -2.97
N TYR A 27 -4.64 17.69 -3.06
CA TYR A 27 -3.68 18.79 -3.14
C TYR A 27 -2.70 18.85 -1.96
N LYS A 28 -3.10 18.37 -0.76
CA LYS A 28 -2.23 18.33 0.42
C LYS A 28 -1.12 17.29 0.31
N PHE A 29 -1.33 16.30 -0.57
CA PHE A 29 -0.46 15.12 -0.72
C PHE A 29 0.22 15.07 -2.09
N GLY A 30 -0.03 16.06 -2.96
CA GLY A 30 0.47 16.07 -4.34
C GLY A 30 -0.15 14.98 -5.22
N ASP A 31 -1.38 14.57 -4.92
CA ASP A 31 -2.10 13.49 -5.60
C ASP A 31 -3.17 14.00 -6.59
N GLU A 32 -3.13 15.29 -6.91
CA GLU A 32 -4.05 15.89 -7.87
C GLU A 32 -3.96 15.19 -9.24
N GLY A 33 -5.11 14.94 -9.86
CA GLY A 33 -5.20 14.18 -11.10
C GLY A 33 -5.10 12.66 -10.94
N SER A 34 -5.07 12.14 -9.72
CA SER A 34 -5.01 10.71 -9.44
C SER A 34 -6.28 10.01 -9.90
N ASN A 35 -6.17 9.12 -10.88
CA ASN A 35 -7.24 8.25 -11.37
C ASN A 35 -6.61 7.05 -12.08
N THR A 36 -6.23 6.04 -11.30
CA THR A 36 -5.38 4.93 -11.77
C THR A 36 -5.91 4.27 -13.04
N LEU A 37 -7.16 3.81 -13.03
CA LEU A 37 -7.70 3.04 -14.16
C LEU A 37 -7.93 3.90 -15.40
N VAL A 38 -8.39 5.14 -15.24
CA VAL A 38 -8.59 6.07 -16.35
C VAL A 38 -7.25 6.48 -16.98
N ASN A 39 -6.25 6.78 -16.16
CA ASN A 39 -4.92 7.16 -16.62
C ASN A 39 -4.22 5.99 -17.35
N ILE A 40 -4.39 4.75 -16.84
CA ILE A 40 -3.91 3.57 -17.56
C ILE A 40 -4.66 3.41 -18.90
N LYS A 41 -5.98 3.58 -18.93
CA LYS A 41 -6.77 3.47 -20.16
C LYS A 41 -6.36 4.52 -21.19
N LYS A 42 -6.07 5.75 -20.77
CA LYS A 42 -5.54 6.81 -21.66
C LYS A 42 -4.17 6.43 -22.25
N SER A 43 -3.30 5.82 -21.43
CA SER A 43 -1.96 5.42 -21.85
C SER A 43 -1.94 4.09 -22.62
N VAL A 44 -2.88 3.19 -22.32
CA VAL A 44 -3.01 1.87 -22.93
C VAL A 44 -4.45 1.70 -23.45
N PRO A 45 -4.78 2.24 -24.64
CA PRO A 45 -6.14 2.17 -25.18
C PRO A 45 -6.70 0.76 -25.34
N SER A 46 -5.82 -0.26 -25.48
CA SER A 46 -6.20 -1.68 -25.55
C SER A 46 -6.58 -2.31 -24.23
N LEU A 47 -6.44 -1.58 -23.08
CA LEU A 47 -6.88 -2.08 -21.78
C LEU A 47 -8.34 -2.53 -21.82
N ASN A 48 -8.58 -3.77 -21.45
CA ASN A 48 -9.91 -4.39 -21.46
C ASN A 48 -10.28 -4.89 -20.06
N LEU A 49 -11.30 -4.29 -19.47
CA LEU A 49 -11.81 -4.60 -18.13
C LEU A 49 -13.27 -5.07 -18.21
N GLN A 50 -13.62 -5.83 -19.25
CA GLN A 50 -15.01 -6.19 -19.59
C GLN A 50 -15.81 -6.77 -18.42
N ASN A 51 -15.21 -7.57 -17.54
CA ASN A 51 -15.92 -8.16 -16.40
C ASN A 51 -16.24 -7.10 -15.33
N LEU A 52 -15.30 -6.21 -15.02
CA LEU A 52 -15.54 -5.10 -14.09
C LEU A 52 -16.54 -4.10 -14.67
N CYS A 53 -16.46 -3.83 -15.98
CA CYS A 53 -17.42 -2.96 -16.66
C CYS A 53 -18.82 -3.60 -16.69
N ALA A 54 -18.94 -4.92 -16.87
CA ALA A 54 -20.21 -5.62 -16.76
C ALA A 54 -20.82 -5.54 -15.34
N LEU A 55 -20.00 -5.39 -14.31
CA LEU A 55 -20.44 -5.12 -12.93
C LEU A 55 -20.82 -3.65 -12.70
N GLY A 56 -20.36 -2.72 -13.53
CA GLY A 56 -20.72 -1.30 -13.47
C GLY A 56 -19.54 -0.35 -13.29
N LEU A 57 -18.30 -0.79 -13.45
CA LEU A 57 -17.10 0.05 -13.27
C LEU A 57 -17.20 1.36 -14.08
N GLY A 58 -17.49 1.28 -15.38
CA GLY A 58 -17.60 2.45 -16.26
C GLY A 58 -18.88 3.28 -16.06
N ASN A 59 -19.72 2.91 -15.09
CA ASN A 59 -20.93 3.64 -14.73
C ASN A 59 -20.77 4.49 -13.45
N ILE A 60 -19.62 4.38 -12.78
CA ILE A 60 -19.29 5.19 -11.61
C ILE A 60 -19.18 6.66 -12.06
N ASP A 61 -19.69 7.58 -11.25
CA ASP A 61 -19.59 9.02 -11.52
C ASP A 61 -18.15 9.51 -11.32
N GLY A 62 -17.63 10.20 -12.31
CA GLY A 62 -16.28 10.78 -12.28
C GLY A 62 -15.77 11.14 -13.65
N GLU A 63 -14.69 11.91 -13.70
CA GLU A 63 -14.09 12.37 -14.93
C GLU A 63 -13.54 11.21 -15.77
N ASP A 64 -13.97 11.14 -17.03
CA ASP A 64 -13.50 10.16 -18.03
C ASP A 64 -13.71 8.68 -17.67
N ILE A 65 -14.46 8.36 -16.62
CA ILE A 65 -14.66 6.97 -16.18
C ILE A 65 -15.40 6.15 -17.24
N GLU A 66 -16.24 6.76 -18.03
CA GLU A 66 -16.93 6.11 -19.15
C GLU A 66 -15.96 5.57 -20.22
N LEU A 67 -14.73 6.05 -20.31
CA LEU A 67 -13.68 5.48 -21.17
C LEU A 67 -13.34 4.03 -20.84
N LEU A 68 -13.60 3.61 -19.61
CA LEU A 68 -13.42 2.21 -19.18
C LEU A 68 -14.47 1.27 -19.77
N GLY A 69 -15.63 1.79 -20.22
CA GLY A 69 -16.71 1.02 -20.83
C GLY A 69 -18.00 1.06 -20.02
N LYS A 70 -18.85 2.06 -20.29
CA LYS A 70 -20.18 2.17 -19.70
C LYS A 70 -21.14 1.11 -20.25
N VAL A 71 -21.98 0.53 -19.38
CA VAL A 71 -22.99 -0.46 -19.77
C VAL A 71 -24.39 -0.01 -19.37
N GLN A 72 -25.41 -0.37 -20.17
CA GLN A 72 -26.78 0.04 -19.90
C GLN A 72 -27.41 -0.66 -18.71
N LYS A 73 -27.03 -1.93 -18.47
CA LYS A 73 -27.59 -2.77 -17.40
C LYS A 73 -26.47 -3.46 -16.65
N PRO A 74 -25.88 -2.77 -15.64
CA PRO A 74 -24.87 -3.38 -14.79
C PRO A 74 -25.40 -4.60 -14.05
N LYS A 75 -24.56 -5.61 -13.88
CA LYS A 75 -24.88 -6.86 -13.17
C LYS A 75 -24.60 -6.77 -11.68
N GLY A 76 -23.94 -5.73 -11.21
CA GLY A 76 -23.57 -5.50 -9.81
C GLY A 76 -24.01 -4.13 -9.31
N CYS A 77 -23.82 -3.90 -8.02
CA CYS A 77 -23.85 -2.57 -7.43
C CYS A 77 -22.44 -1.97 -7.59
N TYR A 78 -22.38 -0.68 -7.87
CA TYR A 78 -21.14 0.05 -8.08
C TYR A 78 -21.21 1.43 -7.43
N GLY A 79 -20.07 1.99 -7.14
CA GLY A 79 -19.92 3.31 -6.57
C GLY A 79 -18.47 3.60 -6.24
N LYS A 80 -18.19 4.82 -5.79
CA LYS A 80 -16.91 5.21 -5.21
C LYS A 80 -17.11 5.64 -3.77
N MET A 81 -16.12 5.42 -2.95
CA MET A 81 -16.09 5.84 -1.55
C MET A 81 -14.95 6.84 -1.37
N ALA A 82 -15.18 7.83 -0.51
CA ALA A 82 -14.12 8.69 -0.02
C ALA A 82 -13.72 8.21 1.37
N GLU A 83 -12.43 8.25 1.65
CA GLU A 83 -11.90 7.96 2.97
C GLU A 83 -12.38 9.02 3.97
N ALA A 84 -12.79 8.59 5.15
CA ALA A 84 -13.21 9.45 6.26
C ALA A 84 -12.10 9.62 7.31
N SER A 85 -11.14 8.70 7.33
CA SER A 85 -9.97 8.75 8.21
C SER A 85 -9.03 9.87 7.81
N ILE A 86 -8.25 10.34 8.78
CA ILE A 86 -7.21 11.34 8.56
C ILE A 86 -5.86 10.61 8.43
N GLY A 87 -5.15 10.89 7.35
CA GLY A 87 -3.85 10.31 7.06
C GLY A 87 -3.77 9.71 5.67
N LYS A 88 -2.55 9.47 5.22
CA LYS A 88 -2.26 8.81 3.95
C LYS A 88 -1.24 7.70 4.22
N ASP A 89 -1.74 6.59 4.71
CA ASP A 89 -0.93 5.42 4.99
C ASP A 89 -1.74 4.12 4.82
N THR A 90 -1.04 3.03 4.55
CA THR A 90 -1.65 1.72 4.31
C THR A 90 -2.45 1.21 5.51
N THR A 91 -1.99 1.47 6.73
CA THR A 91 -2.64 0.99 7.96
C THR A 91 -3.99 1.65 8.13
N THR A 92 -4.07 2.97 7.99
CA THR A 92 -5.30 3.75 8.07
C THR A 92 -6.34 3.25 7.07
N GLY A 93 -5.96 3.08 5.79
CA GLY A 93 -6.88 2.60 4.76
C GLY A 93 -7.42 1.19 5.04
N HIS A 94 -6.57 0.27 5.49
CA HIS A 94 -7.00 -1.10 5.84
C HIS A 94 -7.91 -1.11 7.07
N TRP A 95 -7.64 -0.29 8.07
CA TRP A 95 -8.48 -0.17 9.25
C TRP A 95 -9.84 0.39 8.91
N GLU A 96 -9.92 1.37 8.01
CA GLU A 96 -11.20 1.94 7.59
C GLU A 96 -12.04 0.91 6.80
N ILE A 97 -11.43 0.08 5.95
CA ILE A 97 -12.11 -1.05 5.30
C ILE A 97 -12.68 -2.02 6.35
N ALA A 98 -12.00 -2.19 7.49
CA ALA A 98 -12.47 -3.00 8.61
C ALA A 98 -13.48 -2.28 9.52
N GLY A 99 -13.81 -1.00 9.26
CA GLY A 99 -14.78 -0.19 9.99
C GLY A 99 -14.21 0.69 11.10
N ILE A 100 -12.89 0.89 11.14
CA ILE A 100 -12.23 1.75 12.11
C ILE A 100 -11.85 3.08 11.46
N ILE A 101 -12.42 4.18 11.91
CA ILE A 101 -12.09 5.52 11.43
C ILE A 101 -11.00 6.11 12.32
N THR A 102 -9.85 6.44 11.72
CA THR A 102 -8.70 7.05 12.39
C THR A 102 -8.85 8.56 12.41
N LYS A 103 -8.90 9.15 13.61
CA LYS A 103 -9.08 10.60 13.81
C LYS A 103 -7.75 11.36 13.90
N GLU A 104 -6.67 10.67 14.21
CA GLU A 104 -5.33 11.21 14.29
C GLU A 104 -4.44 10.45 13.32
N PRO A 105 -3.72 11.12 12.40
CA PRO A 105 -2.88 10.45 11.43
C PRO A 105 -1.69 9.77 12.12
N PHE A 106 -1.24 8.66 11.61
CA PHE A 106 0.02 8.07 12.01
C PHE A 106 1.18 8.99 11.65
N PRO A 107 2.25 9.04 12.46
CA PRO A 107 3.44 9.80 12.12
C PRO A 107 4.07 9.25 10.82
N THR A 108 4.51 10.15 9.95
CA THR A 108 5.21 9.81 8.71
C THR A 108 6.69 10.15 8.83
N PHE A 109 7.54 9.38 8.15
CA PHE A 109 9.00 9.46 8.24
C PHE A 109 9.66 9.60 6.86
N THR A 110 8.93 10.18 5.91
CA THR A 110 9.38 10.29 4.51
C THR A 110 10.50 11.32 4.33
N GLU A 111 10.56 12.35 5.16
CA GLU A 111 11.59 13.40 5.04
C GLU A 111 12.86 13.08 5.84
N THR A 112 12.71 12.45 7.00
CA THR A 112 13.81 12.31 7.98
C THR A 112 14.29 10.88 8.17
N GLY A 113 13.55 9.88 7.66
CA GLY A 113 13.70 8.50 8.10
C GLY A 113 13.19 8.31 9.54
N PHE A 114 13.32 7.10 10.05
CA PHE A 114 12.90 6.78 11.43
C PHE A 114 13.82 7.44 12.45
N PRO A 115 13.30 7.80 13.65
CA PRO A 115 14.09 8.37 14.71
C PRO A 115 15.32 7.52 15.06
N ALA A 116 16.43 8.20 15.38
CA ALA A 116 17.70 7.53 15.71
C ALA A 116 17.56 6.58 16.91
N GLU A 117 16.68 6.90 17.85
CA GLU A 117 16.40 6.04 19.00
C GLU A 117 15.76 4.71 18.58
N VAL A 118 14.91 4.70 17.55
CA VAL A 118 14.28 3.49 17.02
C VAL A 118 15.33 2.59 16.38
N ILE A 119 16.17 3.17 15.52
CA ILE A 119 17.26 2.43 14.87
C ILE A 119 18.27 1.94 15.89
N GLY A 120 18.71 2.79 16.82
CA GLY A 120 19.67 2.43 17.87
C GLY A 120 19.16 1.33 18.80
N SER A 121 17.86 1.36 19.15
CA SER A 121 17.24 0.28 19.92
C SER A 121 17.25 -1.05 19.16
N LEU A 122 16.93 -1.01 17.86
CA LEU A 122 16.95 -2.20 17.01
C LEU A 122 18.37 -2.75 16.83
N GLU A 123 19.37 -1.87 16.68
CA GLU A 123 20.79 -2.25 16.62
C GLU A 123 21.24 -2.92 17.94
N ALA A 124 20.87 -2.36 19.07
CA ALA A 124 21.19 -2.93 20.38
C ALA A 124 20.55 -4.31 20.58
N GLU A 125 19.28 -4.48 20.19
CA GLU A 125 18.53 -5.73 20.33
C GLU A 125 19.02 -6.84 19.37
N THR A 126 19.46 -6.45 18.17
CA THR A 126 19.85 -7.41 17.12
C THR A 126 21.34 -7.70 17.10
N GLY A 127 22.16 -6.79 17.61
CA GLY A 127 23.62 -6.79 17.47
C GLY A 127 24.09 -6.51 16.04
N LEU A 128 23.23 -5.95 15.20
CA LEU A 128 23.51 -5.61 13.79
C LEU A 128 23.49 -4.11 13.62
N SER A 129 24.31 -3.59 12.69
CA SER A 129 24.13 -2.23 12.17
C SER A 129 23.21 -2.27 10.97
N PHE A 130 22.48 -1.18 10.72
CA PHE A 130 21.55 -1.05 9.61
C PHE A 130 22.02 -0.01 8.59
N LEU A 131 21.82 -0.31 7.30
CA LEU A 131 22.05 0.62 6.19
C LEU A 131 20.74 1.36 5.86
N GLY A 132 20.86 2.57 5.29
CA GLY A 132 19.73 3.32 4.76
C GLY A 132 19.06 4.22 5.77
N ASN A 133 17.83 3.94 6.16
CA ASN A 133 16.95 4.75 7.00
C ASN A 133 16.51 6.07 6.33
N PHE A 134 16.02 5.97 5.10
CA PHE A 134 15.40 7.08 4.36
C PHE A 134 14.29 6.57 3.44
N ALA A 135 13.49 7.50 2.89
CA ALA A 135 12.39 7.16 2.02
C ALA A 135 12.88 6.88 0.60
N MET A 136 12.59 5.66 0.12
CA MET A 136 12.90 5.25 -1.27
C MET A 136 12.04 4.03 -1.64
N SER A 137 11.82 3.80 -2.94
CA SER A 137 11.21 2.54 -3.38
C SER A 137 12.14 1.35 -3.11
N GLY A 138 11.57 0.18 -2.81
CA GLY A 138 12.35 -1.03 -2.51
C GLY A 138 13.31 -1.42 -3.62
N THR A 139 12.91 -1.27 -4.88
CA THR A 139 13.77 -1.58 -6.03
C THR A 139 14.97 -0.63 -6.13
N GLU A 140 14.77 0.64 -5.87
CA GLU A 140 15.84 1.64 -5.97
C GLU A 140 16.81 1.55 -4.79
N ILE A 141 16.32 1.33 -3.57
CA ILE A 141 17.19 1.21 -2.41
C ILE A 141 18.06 -0.05 -2.46
N ILE A 142 17.52 -1.15 -3.01
CA ILE A 142 18.29 -2.38 -3.22
C ILE A 142 19.39 -2.15 -4.26
N LYS A 143 19.13 -1.41 -5.34
CA LYS A 143 20.17 -1.03 -6.31
C LYS A 143 21.25 -0.15 -5.67
N LEU A 144 20.86 0.75 -4.78
CA LEU A 144 21.77 1.70 -4.15
C LEU A 144 22.64 1.03 -3.08
N LEU A 145 22.06 0.21 -2.21
CA LEU A 145 22.72 -0.30 -1.01
C LEU A 145 22.95 -1.82 -1.02
N GLY A 146 22.47 -2.53 -2.04
CA GLY A 146 22.57 -4.00 -2.10
C GLY A 146 23.99 -4.53 -2.07
N ASP A 147 24.90 -3.90 -2.80
CA ASP A 147 26.33 -4.29 -2.81
C ASP A 147 26.98 -4.08 -1.43
N GLU A 148 26.61 -3.02 -0.73
CA GLU A 148 27.10 -2.73 0.62
C GLU A 148 26.51 -3.71 1.64
N HIS A 149 25.23 -4.03 1.51
CA HIS A 149 24.56 -5.06 2.30
C HIS A 149 25.28 -6.41 2.18
N VAL A 150 25.58 -6.85 0.97
CA VAL A 150 26.27 -8.13 0.73
C VAL A 150 27.68 -8.14 1.32
N LYS A 151 28.40 -7.01 1.27
CA LYS A 151 29.76 -6.89 1.82
C LYS A 151 29.79 -6.80 3.34
N SER A 152 28.86 -6.04 3.93
CA SER A 152 28.86 -5.75 5.37
C SER A 152 28.05 -6.76 6.19
N GLY A 153 27.08 -7.42 5.58
CA GLY A 153 26.07 -8.23 6.28
C GLY A 153 25.02 -7.41 7.01
N SER A 154 25.03 -6.09 6.86
CA SER A 154 24.07 -5.18 7.51
C SER A 154 22.76 -5.12 6.72
N PRO A 155 21.58 -5.39 7.33
CA PRO A 155 20.30 -5.26 6.64
C PRO A 155 19.99 -3.80 6.30
N ILE A 156 19.16 -3.60 5.29
CA ILE A 156 18.76 -2.28 4.80
C ILE A 156 17.42 -1.92 5.43
N VAL A 157 17.35 -0.80 6.16
CA VAL A 157 16.09 -0.21 6.65
C VAL A 157 15.71 0.94 5.73
N TYR A 158 14.44 1.01 5.37
CA TYR A 158 13.90 2.08 4.56
C TYR A 158 12.40 2.26 4.80
N THR A 159 11.85 3.34 4.30
CA THR A 159 10.41 3.57 4.27
C THR A 159 9.96 3.94 2.86
N SER A 160 8.70 3.71 2.56
CA SER A 160 8.02 4.19 1.36
C SER A 160 7.14 5.40 1.69
N ALA A 161 6.41 5.90 0.71
CA ALA A 161 5.52 7.05 0.88
C ALA A 161 4.44 6.85 1.97
N ASP A 162 4.11 5.62 2.29
CA ASP A 162 3.17 5.20 3.33
C ASP A 162 3.80 5.01 4.72
N SER A 163 5.08 5.34 4.88
CA SER A 163 5.86 5.29 6.13
C SER A 163 5.87 3.95 6.86
N VAL A 164 5.68 2.84 6.12
CA VAL A 164 5.84 1.50 6.68
C VAL A 164 7.32 1.23 6.94
N PHE A 165 7.64 0.65 8.11
CA PHE A 165 9.00 0.22 8.44
C PHE A 165 9.36 -1.02 7.62
N GLN A 166 10.29 -0.88 6.70
CA GLN A 166 10.66 -1.93 5.77
C GLN A 166 12.13 -2.35 5.98
N ILE A 167 12.38 -3.66 5.90
CA ILE A 167 13.71 -4.24 6.01
C ILE A 167 13.97 -5.08 4.76
N ALA A 168 15.05 -4.79 4.04
CA ALA A 168 15.50 -5.61 2.93
C ALA A 168 16.81 -6.35 3.29
N ALA A 169 16.89 -7.61 2.88
CA ALA A 169 18.09 -8.43 3.04
C ALA A 169 18.14 -9.53 1.98
N HIS A 170 19.33 -9.93 1.57
CA HIS A 170 19.56 -11.08 0.71
C HIS A 170 19.56 -12.36 1.55
N GLU A 171 18.86 -13.39 1.14
CA GLU A 171 18.68 -14.63 1.93
C GLU A 171 19.96 -15.41 2.18
N ASP A 172 20.94 -15.33 1.27
CA ASP A 172 22.26 -15.93 1.46
C ASP A 172 23.13 -15.20 2.49
N ILE A 173 22.79 -13.95 2.83
CA ILE A 173 23.52 -13.11 3.79
C ILE A 173 22.81 -13.11 5.15
N ILE A 174 21.51 -12.89 5.13
CA ILE A 174 20.66 -12.95 6.32
C ILE A 174 19.56 -13.99 6.05
N PRO A 175 19.68 -15.20 6.62
CA PRO A 175 18.67 -16.24 6.47
C PRO A 175 17.29 -15.78 6.90
N VAL A 176 16.24 -16.33 6.29
CA VAL A 176 14.84 -15.91 6.48
C VAL A 176 14.43 -15.95 7.96
N GLU A 177 14.86 -16.99 8.72
CA GLU A 177 14.58 -17.12 10.15
C GLU A 177 15.19 -15.97 10.96
N LYS A 178 16.41 -15.53 10.58
CA LYS A 178 17.07 -14.39 11.22
C LYS A 178 16.36 -13.08 10.86
N LEU A 179 15.90 -12.94 9.62
CA LEU A 179 15.11 -11.77 9.21
C LEU A 179 13.80 -11.70 9.99
N TYR A 180 13.13 -12.82 10.20
CA TYR A 180 11.92 -12.86 11.04
C TYR A 180 12.18 -12.51 12.50
N ASP A 181 13.34 -12.90 13.05
CA ASP A 181 13.75 -12.49 14.41
C ASP A 181 13.97 -10.98 14.49
N ILE A 182 14.66 -10.40 13.50
CA ILE A 182 14.82 -8.93 13.37
C ILE A 182 13.46 -8.24 13.32
N CYS A 183 12.54 -8.71 12.50
CA CYS A 183 11.19 -8.15 12.38
C CYS A 183 10.39 -8.22 13.69
N LYS A 184 10.56 -9.30 14.47
CA LYS A 184 9.92 -9.42 15.79
C LYS A 184 10.47 -8.42 16.79
N LYS A 185 11.77 -8.15 16.76
CA LYS A 185 12.41 -7.16 17.62
C LYS A 185 12.05 -5.73 17.22
N ALA A 186 11.91 -5.47 15.91
CA ALA A 186 11.46 -4.18 15.40
C ALA A 186 10.00 -3.83 15.79
N ARG A 187 9.15 -4.85 16.03
CA ARG A 187 7.74 -4.71 16.41
C ARG A 187 7.57 -4.48 17.91
#